data_aa21e3387ac3b1fc11ba5ac5861beed8
#
_entry.id   aa21e3387ac3b1fc11ba5ac5861beed8
#
_cell.length_a   1.000
_cell.length_b   1.000
_cell.length_c   1.000
_cell.angle_alpha   90.00
_cell.angle_beta   90.00
_cell.angle_gamma   90.00
#
_symmetry.space_group_name_H-M   'P 1'
#
loop_
_entity.id
_entity.type
_entity.pdbx_description
1 polymer ?
#
loop_
_entity_poly.entity_id
_entity_poly.type
_entity_poly.pdbx_seq_one_letter_code
_entity_poly.pdbx_strand_id
1 'polypeptide(L)'
;MRHLVVMAKAPQIGRVKNRLAKDIGLVGAWAFQRRTLFDTARKLKDGRWQCWLSVSPDRARFDARIWPPDWALIAQGQGDLGDRMLRPWLTLPPGPVVIVGSDIPNMTAGHIAAAFKALGENDLVFGPARDGGYWLIGAKRRPCVIDPFQGVRWSSEHALDDTIQNVPDGAKIGFVETLDDVDDAAGLKAALRSELRRDAL
;
A
#
# COMPACT_ATOMS: atom_id res chain seq x y z
N MET A 1 -2.47 -19.56 3.05
CA MET A 1 -2.75 -18.71 1.85
C MET A 1 -2.06 -17.38 2.06
N ARG A 2 -1.58 -16.70 1.00
CA ARG A 2 -0.98 -15.36 1.09
C ARG A 2 -2.04 -14.31 0.76
N HIS A 3 -1.99 -13.13 1.39
CA HIS A 3 -2.96 -12.06 1.16
C HIS A 3 -2.25 -10.76 0.83
N LEU A 4 -2.53 -10.18 -0.33
CA LEU A 4 -2.12 -8.85 -0.71
C LEU A 4 -3.28 -7.88 -0.48
N VAL A 5 -3.03 -6.81 0.27
CA VAL A 5 -3.99 -5.74 0.56
C VAL A 5 -3.47 -4.45 -0.04
N VAL A 6 -4.24 -3.81 -0.90
CA VAL A 6 -3.97 -2.44 -1.36
C VAL A 6 -4.87 -1.48 -0.60
N MET A 7 -4.27 -0.53 0.11
CA MET A 7 -5.00 0.54 0.80
C MET A 7 -5.42 1.59 -0.22
N ALA A 8 -6.71 1.78 -0.41
CA ALA A 8 -7.22 2.66 -1.44
C ALA A 8 -8.30 3.62 -0.94
N LYS A 9 -8.17 4.89 -1.29
CA LYS A 9 -9.21 5.89 -1.10
C LYS A 9 -10.08 5.96 -2.34
N ALA A 10 -11.41 6.00 -2.18
CA ALA A 10 -12.33 6.13 -3.29
C ALA A 10 -11.98 7.36 -4.14
N PRO A 11 -11.81 7.21 -5.46
CA PRO A 11 -11.46 8.32 -6.34
C PRO A 11 -12.66 9.26 -6.48
N GLN A 12 -12.68 10.32 -5.67
CA GLN A 12 -13.70 11.38 -5.69
C GLN A 12 -13.05 12.70 -6.03
N ILE A 13 -13.64 13.45 -6.99
CA ILE A 13 -13.14 14.76 -7.41
C ILE A 13 -13.05 15.69 -6.19
N GLY A 14 -11.93 16.37 -6.02
CA GLY A 14 -11.68 17.30 -4.92
C GLY A 14 -11.39 16.66 -3.57
N ARG A 15 -11.35 15.33 -3.46
CA ARG A 15 -11.06 14.61 -2.21
C ARG A 15 -9.79 13.78 -2.25
N VAL A 16 -9.08 13.77 -3.37
CA VAL A 16 -7.89 12.94 -3.60
C VAL A 16 -6.78 13.76 -4.24
N LYS A 17 -5.52 13.44 -3.88
CA LYS A 17 -4.32 14.06 -4.48
C LYS A 17 -4.41 15.60 -4.58
N ASN A 18 -4.77 16.27 -3.47
CA ASN A 18 -4.96 17.71 -3.45
C ASN A 18 -3.70 18.51 -3.81
N ARG A 19 -2.49 17.98 -3.54
CA ARG A 19 -1.23 18.62 -3.95
C ARG A 19 -1.09 18.58 -5.46
N LEU A 20 -1.23 17.39 -6.07
CA LEU A 20 -1.21 17.21 -7.51
C LEU A 20 -2.32 18.02 -8.22
N ALA A 21 -3.49 18.16 -7.59
CA ALA A 21 -4.61 18.95 -8.13
C ALA A 21 -4.29 20.44 -8.32
N LYS A 22 -3.33 20.99 -7.58
CA LYS A 22 -2.87 22.38 -7.76
C LYS A 22 -2.16 22.57 -9.11
N ASP A 23 -1.51 21.51 -9.60
CA ASP A 23 -0.69 21.54 -10.82
C ASP A 23 -1.48 21.10 -12.06
N ILE A 24 -2.33 20.07 -11.95
CA ILE A 24 -3.05 19.48 -13.10
C ILE A 24 -4.58 19.60 -13.03
N GLY A 25 -5.10 20.32 -12.04
CA GLY A 25 -6.51 20.48 -11.80
C GLY A 25 -7.19 19.29 -11.13
N LEU A 26 -8.40 19.52 -10.58
CA LEU A 26 -9.14 18.50 -9.81
C LEU A 26 -9.52 17.28 -10.64
N VAL A 27 -9.92 17.47 -11.89
CA VAL A 27 -10.30 16.38 -12.80
C VAL A 27 -9.07 15.59 -13.22
N GLY A 28 -7.96 16.25 -13.51
CA GLY A 28 -6.69 15.61 -13.84
C GLY A 28 -6.18 14.74 -12.69
N ALA A 29 -6.17 15.25 -11.47
CA ALA A 29 -5.75 14.52 -10.27
C ALA A 29 -6.67 13.32 -9.97
N TRP A 30 -7.98 13.47 -10.16
CA TRP A 30 -8.94 12.38 -10.04
C TRP A 30 -8.69 11.28 -11.10
N ALA A 31 -8.53 11.68 -12.37
CA ALA A 31 -8.29 10.75 -13.46
C ALA A 31 -6.97 9.98 -13.27
N PHE A 32 -5.92 10.69 -12.85
CA PHE A 32 -4.63 10.10 -12.50
C PHE A 32 -4.78 9.05 -11.40
N GLN A 33 -5.40 9.39 -10.27
CA GLN A 33 -5.57 8.45 -9.17
C GLN A 33 -6.39 7.23 -9.58
N ARG A 34 -7.48 7.43 -10.30
CA ARG A 34 -8.31 6.33 -10.79
C ARG A 34 -7.51 5.41 -11.71
N ARG A 35 -6.78 5.96 -12.67
CA ARG A 35 -5.92 5.20 -13.57
C ARG A 35 -4.85 4.43 -12.81
N THR A 36 -4.12 5.10 -11.90
CA THR A 36 -3.07 4.46 -11.10
C THR A 36 -3.62 3.29 -10.27
N LEU A 37 -4.79 3.45 -9.64
CA LEU A 37 -5.44 2.37 -8.89
C LEU A 37 -5.74 1.15 -9.77
N PHE A 38 -6.31 1.37 -10.96
CA PHE A 38 -6.66 0.27 -11.88
C PHE A 38 -5.41 -0.40 -12.46
N ASP A 39 -4.39 0.38 -12.81
CA ASP A 39 -3.11 -0.14 -13.31
C ASP A 39 -2.37 -0.93 -12.22
N THR A 40 -2.34 -0.42 -10.98
CA THR A 40 -1.79 -1.14 -9.83
C THR A 40 -2.51 -2.46 -9.61
N ALA A 41 -3.83 -2.45 -9.59
CA ALA A 41 -4.61 -3.67 -9.40
C ALA A 41 -4.34 -4.70 -10.52
N ARG A 42 -4.22 -4.26 -11.77
CA ARG A 42 -3.89 -5.13 -12.91
C ARG A 42 -2.48 -5.71 -12.80
N LYS A 43 -1.47 -4.85 -12.48
CA LYS A 43 -0.05 -5.24 -12.35
C LYS A 43 0.18 -6.20 -11.18
N LEU A 44 -0.59 -6.09 -10.10
CA LEU A 44 -0.40 -6.88 -8.87
C LEU A 44 -1.28 -8.12 -8.79
N LYS A 45 -2.22 -8.32 -9.72
CA LYS A 45 -3.06 -9.53 -9.75
C LYS A 45 -2.21 -10.74 -10.14
N ASP A 46 -2.13 -11.74 -9.25
CA ASP A 46 -1.32 -12.94 -9.44
C ASP A 46 -1.94 -14.13 -8.68
N GLY A 47 -1.88 -15.33 -9.23
CA GLY A 47 -2.44 -16.52 -8.60
C GLY A 47 -1.72 -16.99 -7.31
N ARG A 48 -0.57 -16.40 -6.98
CA ARG A 48 0.21 -16.72 -5.79
C ARG A 48 -0.37 -16.15 -4.49
N TRP A 49 -1.28 -15.20 -4.56
CA TRP A 49 -1.94 -14.56 -3.42
C TRP A 49 -3.37 -14.14 -3.72
N GLN A 50 -4.17 -14.00 -2.69
CA GLN A 50 -5.49 -13.41 -2.77
C GLN A 50 -5.40 -11.90 -2.69
N CYS A 51 -6.10 -11.21 -3.59
CA CYS A 51 -6.08 -9.75 -3.72
C CYS A 51 -7.25 -9.10 -2.98
N TRP A 52 -6.97 -8.08 -2.17
CA TRP A 52 -7.91 -7.32 -1.38
C TRP A 52 -7.72 -5.82 -1.58
N LEU A 53 -8.80 -5.07 -1.73
CA LEU A 53 -8.79 -3.61 -1.60
C LEU A 53 -9.37 -3.22 -0.26
N SER A 54 -8.55 -2.60 0.59
CA SER A 54 -8.98 -1.99 1.83
C SER A 54 -9.38 -0.54 1.53
N VAL A 55 -10.70 -0.26 1.56
CA VAL A 55 -11.27 0.95 0.94
C VAL A 55 -11.78 1.97 1.95
N SER A 56 -11.56 3.25 1.63
CA SER A 56 -12.06 4.40 2.40
C SER A 56 -12.76 5.41 1.47
N PRO A 57 -13.90 6.00 1.87
CA PRO A 57 -14.70 5.68 3.06
C PRO A 57 -15.36 4.31 2.93
N ASP A 58 -15.67 3.68 4.05
CA ASP A 58 -16.18 2.30 4.12
C ASP A 58 -17.41 2.04 3.24
N ARG A 59 -18.31 3.04 3.14
CA ARG A 59 -19.50 2.97 2.29
C ARG A 59 -19.16 2.80 0.79
N ALA A 60 -17.98 3.22 0.35
CA ALA A 60 -17.58 3.14 -1.04
C ALA A 60 -17.42 1.69 -1.52
N ARG A 61 -17.28 0.71 -0.62
CA ARG A 61 -17.23 -0.72 -0.97
C ARG A 61 -18.49 -1.23 -1.67
N PHE A 62 -19.61 -0.55 -1.52
CA PHE A 62 -20.88 -0.93 -2.11
C PHE A 62 -21.08 -0.40 -3.54
N ASP A 63 -20.21 0.48 -4.03
CA ASP A 63 -20.22 0.94 -5.43
C ASP A 63 -19.12 0.24 -6.24
N ALA A 64 -19.44 -0.93 -6.77
CA ALA A 64 -18.48 -1.75 -7.52
C ALA A 64 -17.90 -1.06 -8.77
N ARG A 65 -18.57 -0.02 -9.30
CA ARG A 65 -18.15 0.69 -10.53
C ARG A 65 -16.88 1.53 -10.35
N ILE A 66 -16.55 1.87 -9.11
CA ILE A 66 -15.38 2.70 -8.81
C ILE A 66 -14.12 1.89 -8.52
N TRP A 67 -14.24 0.56 -8.40
CA TRP A 67 -13.14 -0.31 -8.03
C TRP A 67 -12.72 -1.24 -9.17
N PRO A 68 -11.44 -1.63 -9.22
CA PRO A 68 -10.98 -2.69 -10.12
C PRO A 68 -11.78 -3.99 -9.90
N PRO A 69 -12.20 -4.67 -10.98
CA PRO A 69 -12.89 -5.95 -10.88
C PRO A 69 -11.98 -7.05 -10.28
N ASP A 70 -12.59 -8.12 -9.77
CA ASP A 70 -11.91 -9.31 -9.26
C ASP A 70 -11.02 -9.09 -8.01
N TRP A 71 -11.16 -7.97 -7.34
CA TRP A 71 -10.57 -7.71 -6.04
C TRP A 71 -11.65 -7.74 -4.96
N ALA A 72 -11.38 -8.49 -3.88
CA ALA A 72 -12.29 -8.49 -2.74
C ALA A 72 -12.20 -7.16 -1.99
N LEU A 73 -13.35 -6.57 -1.64
CA LEU A 73 -13.41 -5.27 -0.97
C LEU A 73 -13.60 -5.44 0.53
N ILE A 74 -12.74 -4.79 1.32
CA ILE A 74 -12.87 -4.69 2.77
C ILE A 74 -12.86 -3.23 3.21
N ALA A 75 -13.55 -2.94 4.31
CA ALA A 75 -13.56 -1.59 4.89
C ALA A 75 -12.22 -1.30 5.59
N GLN A 76 -11.70 -0.06 5.46
CA GLN A 76 -10.59 0.39 6.28
C GLN A 76 -11.00 0.56 7.75
N GLY A 77 -12.23 0.95 8.00
CA GLY A 77 -12.77 1.25 9.32
C GLY A 77 -12.31 2.60 9.86
N GLN A 78 -12.59 2.83 11.14
CA GLN A 78 -12.22 4.04 11.87
C GLN A 78 -10.81 3.90 12.48
N GLY A 79 -10.30 5.02 13.00
CA GLY A 79 -8.98 5.11 13.61
C GLY A 79 -7.96 5.79 12.71
N ASP A 80 -6.72 5.81 13.15
CA ASP A 80 -5.59 6.33 12.40
C ASP A 80 -5.12 5.37 11.29
N LEU A 81 -3.98 5.63 10.66
CA LEU A 81 -3.44 4.78 9.61
C LEU A 81 -3.02 3.41 10.16
N GLY A 82 -2.46 3.36 11.37
CA GLY A 82 -2.06 2.13 12.05
C GLY A 82 -3.23 1.22 12.31
N ASP A 83 -4.32 1.74 12.91
CA ASP A 83 -5.55 0.99 13.16
C ASP A 83 -6.10 0.37 11.86
N ARG A 84 -6.02 1.12 10.77
CA ARG A 84 -6.52 0.67 9.46
C ARG A 84 -5.64 -0.40 8.83
N MET A 85 -4.32 -0.36 9.04
CA MET A 85 -3.38 -1.40 8.59
C MET A 85 -3.44 -2.64 9.48
N LEU A 86 -3.64 -2.49 10.77
CA LEU A 86 -3.77 -3.62 11.69
C LEU A 86 -5.02 -4.46 11.40
N ARG A 87 -6.12 -3.82 11.03
CA ARG A 87 -7.41 -4.50 10.81
C ARG A 87 -7.33 -5.68 9.82
N PRO A 88 -6.76 -5.57 8.61
CA PRO A 88 -6.55 -6.72 7.73
C PRO A 88 -5.72 -7.85 8.36
N TRP A 89 -4.72 -7.51 9.20
CA TRP A 89 -3.93 -8.53 9.88
C TRP A 89 -4.75 -9.34 10.89
N LEU A 90 -5.74 -8.71 11.52
CA LEU A 90 -6.61 -9.36 12.50
C LEU A 90 -7.78 -10.10 11.86
N THR A 91 -8.31 -9.62 10.72
CA THR A 91 -9.61 -10.07 10.19
C THR A 91 -9.52 -10.97 8.96
N LEU A 92 -8.44 -10.89 8.19
CA LEU A 92 -8.28 -11.75 7.01
C LEU A 92 -8.00 -13.22 7.40
N PRO A 93 -8.35 -14.18 6.54
CA PRO A 93 -8.08 -15.59 6.78
C PRO A 93 -6.62 -15.89 7.15
N PRO A 94 -6.31 -17.02 7.77
CA PRO A 94 -4.94 -17.37 8.18
C PRO A 94 -3.93 -17.34 7.03
N GLY A 95 -2.75 -16.76 7.29
CA GLY A 95 -1.63 -16.65 6.34
C GLY A 95 -0.92 -15.30 6.43
N PRO A 96 0.23 -15.14 5.81
CA PRO A 96 0.93 -13.85 5.78
C PRO A 96 0.15 -12.82 4.97
N VAL A 97 0.21 -11.57 5.42
CA VAL A 97 -0.43 -10.41 4.78
C VAL A 97 0.63 -9.40 4.41
N VAL A 98 0.57 -8.90 3.19
CA VAL A 98 1.34 -7.74 2.71
C VAL A 98 0.36 -6.62 2.40
N ILE A 99 0.61 -5.43 2.95
CA ILE A 99 -0.18 -4.21 2.75
C ILE A 99 0.66 -3.22 1.97
N VAL A 100 0.07 -2.58 0.97
CA VAL A 100 0.72 -1.55 0.14
C VAL A 100 -0.20 -0.34 -0.10
N GLY A 101 0.38 0.80 -0.40
CA GLY A 101 -0.34 1.97 -0.90
C GLY A 101 -0.83 1.77 -2.35
N SER A 102 -1.83 2.55 -2.76
CA SER A 102 -2.38 2.53 -4.13
C SER A 102 -1.72 3.51 -5.11
N ASP A 103 -0.77 4.31 -4.65
CA ASP A 103 -0.20 5.47 -5.34
C ASP A 103 1.28 5.33 -5.70
N ILE A 104 1.74 4.09 -5.85
CA ILE A 104 3.11 3.73 -6.20
C ILE A 104 3.15 3.12 -7.61
N PRO A 105 3.31 3.93 -8.66
CA PRO A 105 3.20 3.48 -10.05
C PRO A 105 4.23 2.42 -10.45
N ASN A 106 5.42 2.48 -9.83
CA ASN A 106 6.54 1.58 -10.13
C ASN A 106 6.46 0.21 -9.44
N MET A 107 5.44 -0.02 -8.61
CA MET A 107 5.23 -1.30 -7.93
C MET A 107 4.86 -2.39 -8.94
N THR A 108 5.43 -3.58 -8.74
CA THR A 108 5.23 -4.77 -9.59
C THR A 108 4.89 -6.00 -8.76
N ALA A 109 4.35 -7.04 -9.40
CA ALA A 109 4.15 -8.35 -8.76
C ALA A 109 5.48 -8.97 -8.28
N GLY A 110 6.62 -8.61 -8.88
CA GLY A 110 7.95 -9.00 -8.42
C GLY A 110 8.28 -8.50 -7.02
N HIS A 111 7.98 -7.22 -6.74
CA HIS A 111 8.17 -6.62 -5.42
C HIS A 111 7.31 -7.31 -4.35
N ILE A 112 6.07 -7.63 -4.68
CA ILE A 112 5.15 -8.36 -3.77
C ILE A 112 5.65 -9.78 -3.51
N ALA A 113 6.14 -10.46 -4.55
CA ALA A 113 6.73 -11.81 -4.41
C ALA A 113 7.99 -11.77 -3.52
N ALA A 114 8.84 -10.75 -3.66
CA ALA A 114 10.02 -10.55 -2.81
C ALA A 114 9.62 -10.34 -1.34
N ALA A 115 8.58 -9.53 -1.07
CA ALA A 115 8.06 -9.33 0.28
C ALA A 115 7.55 -10.64 0.90
N PHE A 116 6.76 -11.43 0.16
CA PHE A 116 6.31 -12.73 0.65
C PHE A 116 7.45 -13.74 0.83
N LYS A 117 8.52 -13.66 0.03
CA LYS A 117 9.72 -14.49 0.21
C LYS A 117 10.44 -14.09 1.50
N ALA A 118 10.63 -12.79 1.72
CA ALA A 118 11.27 -12.27 2.93
C ALA A 118 10.48 -12.62 4.21
N LEU A 119 9.14 -12.66 4.17
CA LEU A 119 8.29 -13.14 5.27
C LEU A 119 8.47 -14.65 5.60
N GLY A 120 9.15 -15.40 4.76
CA GLY A 120 9.55 -16.79 5.09
C GLY A 120 10.51 -16.84 6.27
N GLU A 121 11.40 -15.85 6.39
CA GLU A 121 12.49 -15.78 7.38
C GLU A 121 12.30 -14.69 8.43
N ASN A 122 11.38 -13.73 8.18
CA ASN A 122 11.12 -12.58 9.03
C ASN A 122 9.68 -12.57 9.53
N ASP A 123 9.45 -11.92 10.67
CA ASP A 123 8.11 -11.74 11.25
C ASP A 123 7.39 -10.55 10.64
N LEU A 124 8.15 -9.48 10.36
CA LEU A 124 7.70 -8.29 9.65
C LEU A 124 8.65 -7.97 8.48
N VAL A 125 8.11 -7.37 7.42
CA VAL A 125 8.88 -6.90 6.27
C VAL A 125 8.42 -5.50 5.89
N PHE A 126 9.38 -4.61 5.64
CA PHE A 126 9.14 -3.23 5.22
C PHE A 126 9.67 -2.97 3.81
N GLY A 127 8.95 -2.18 3.05
CA GLY A 127 9.42 -1.52 1.84
C GLY A 127 9.57 -0.03 2.13
N PRO A 128 10.77 0.47 2.41
CA PRO A 128 10.98 1.88 2.76
C PRO A 128 10.57 2.83 1.63
N ALA A 129 10.16 4.04 1.99
CA ALA A 129 10.04 5.18 1.08
C ALA A 129 11.06 6.26 1.47
N ARG A 130 11.46 7.11 0.50
CA ARG A 130 12.50 8.13 0.75
C ARG A 130 12.06 9.27 1.65
N ASP A 131 10.76 9.43 1.86
CA ASP A 131 10.18 10.43 2.75
C ASP A 131 10.24 10.05 4.24
N GLY A 132 10.87 8.90 4.58
CA GLY A 132 10.94 8.37 5.95
C GLY A 132 9.73 7.52 6.34
N GLY A 133 8.80 7.30 5.41
CA GLY A 133 7.71 6.34 5.54
C GLY A 133 8.03 4.97 4.92
N TYR A 134 7.00 4.24 4.60
CA TYR A 134 7.10 2.97 3.88
C TYR A 134 5.91 2.78 2.94
N TRP A 135 6.19 2.23 1.76
CA TRP A 135 5.20 1.91 0.75
C TRP A 135 4.60 0.52 0.93
N LEU A 136 5.30 -0.35 1.69
CA LEU A 136 4.90 -1.72 1.97
C LEU A 136 5.19 -2.06 3.43
N ILE A 137 4.24 -2.75 4.05
CA ILE A 137 4.47 -3.48 5.29
C ILE A 137 3.85 -4.87 5.17
N GLY A 138 4.60 -5.89 5.57
CA GLY A 138 4.16 -7.28 5.60
C GLY A 138 4.26 -7.90 6.99
N ALA A 139 3.34 -8.80 7.33
CA ALA A 139 3.35 -9.56 8.57
C ALA A 139 3.13 -11.04 8.34
N LYS A 140 3.95 -11.87 9.00
CA LYS A 140 3.82 -13.33 9.02
C LYS A 140 2.57 -13.79 9.79
N ARG A 141 2.19 -13.07 10.82
CA ARG A 141 1.02 -13.29 11.71
C ARG A 141 1.07 -14.61 12.50
N ARG A 142 2.23 -15.22 12.65
CA ARG A 142 2.44 -16.45 13.42
C ARG A 142 3.76 -16.36 14.18
N PRO A 143 3.85 -16.81 15.44
CA PRO A 143 2.79 -17.46 16.24
C PRO A 143 1.68 -16.49 16.68
N CYS A 144 1.92 -15.17 16.67
CA CYS A 144 0.96 -14.12 17.00
C CYS A 144 1.02 -12.98 15.98
N VAL A 145 0.04 -12.07 16.04
CA VAL A 145 0.07 -10.80 15.31
C VAL A 145 0.86 -9.80 16.15
N ILE A 146 1.91 -9.24 15.57
CA ILE A 146 2.66 -8.12 16.15
C ILE A 146 1.96 -6.83 15.73
N ASP A 147 1.60 -5.97 16.68
CA ASP A 147 1.08 -4.62 16.42
C ASP A 147 2.19 -3.58 16.62
N PRO A 148 2.81 -3.05 15.53
CA PRO A 148 3.88 -2.08 15.63
C PRO A 148 3.39 -0.63 15.47
N PHE A 149 2.09 -0.35 15.52
CA PHE A 149 1.52 0.92 15.06
C PHE A 149 1.23 1.92 16.18
N GLN A 150 1.48 1.57 17.43
CA GLN A 150 1.14 2.42 18.58
C GLN A 150 1.99 3.69 18.63
N GLY A 151 1.33 4.86 18.67
CA GLY A 151 2.01 6.15 18.82
C GLY A 151 2.89 6.59 17.64
N VAL A 152 2.75 5.96 16.47
CA VAL A 152 3.52 6.30 15.26
C VAL A 152 3.14 7.70 14.77
N ARG A 153 4.13 8.52 14.47
CA ARG A 153 3.95 9.86 13.87
C ARG A 153 3.70 9.76 12.38
N TRP A 154 2.44 9.45 12.03
CA TRP A 154 2.03 9.30 10.65
C TRP A 154 2.23 10.56 9.80
N SER A 155 2.47 10.37 8.50
CA SER A 155 2.71 11.45 7.52
C SER A 155 3.93 12.33 7.88
N SER A 156 4.95 11.74 8.50
CA SER A 156 6.22 12.36 8.82
C SER A 156 7.39 11.49 8.41
N GLU A 157 8.59 12.06 8.40
CA GLU A 157 9.86 11.36 8.15
C GLU A 157 10.22 10.31 9.22
N HIS A 158 9.46 10.24 10.29
CA HIS A 158 9.70 9.33 11.42
C HIS A 158 8.82 8.06 11.37
N ALA A 159 7.90 7.95 10.42
CA ALA A 159 6.89 6.89 10.44
C ALA A 159 7.48 5.48 10.38
N LEU A 160 8.53 5.25 9.58
CA LEU A 160 9.23 3.97 9.53
C LEU A 160 9.97 3.68 10.85
N ASP A 161 10.75 4.64 11.34
CA ASP A 161 11.54 4.48 12.55
C ASP A 161 10.65 4.21 13.78
N ASP A 162 9.58 4.99 13.95
CA ASP A 162 8.61 4.80 15.04
C ASP A 162 7.97 3.41 14.96
N THR A 163 7.61 2.95 13.74
CA THR A 163 7.03 1.62 13.55
C THR A 163 8.02 0.51 13.90
N ILE A 164 9.29 0.66 13.51
CA ILE A 164 10.35 -0.30 13.83
C ILE A 164 10.62 -0.35 15.34
N GLN A 165 10.64 0.80 16.02
CA GLN A 165 10.85 0.88 17.47
C GLN A 165 9.77 0.17 18.29
N ASN A 166 8.56 0.05 17.74
CA ASN A 166 7.46 -0.67 18.39
C ASN A 166 7.50 -2.20 18.16
N VAL A 167 8.44 -2.68 17.35
CA VAL A 167 8.57 -4.13 17.11
C VAL A 167 9.22 -4.77 18.36
N PRO A 168 8.63 -5.83 18.94
CA PRO A 168 9.18 -6.48 20.12
C PRO A 168 10.58 -7.03 19.91
N ASP A 169 11.40 -6.98 20.98
CA ASP A 169 12.71 -7.61 20.97
C ASP A 169 12.66 -9.09 20.58
N GLY A 170 13.58 -9.48 19.70
CA GLY A 170 13.65 -10.84 19.17
C GLY A 170 12.77 -11.12 17.95
N ALA A 171 11.83 -10.24 17.58
CA ALA A 171 11.13 -10.34 16.31
C ALA A 171 12.06 -9.95 15.15
N LYS A 172 12.01 -10.71 14.06
CA LYS A 172 12.86 -10.50 12.90
C LYS A 172 12.22 -9.53 11.91
N ILE A 173 12.98 -8.52 11.50
CA ILE A 173 12.58 -7.54 10.50
C ILE A 173 13.38 -7.75 9.22
N GLY A 174 12.69 -7.82 8.08
CA GLY A 174 13.29 -7.81 6.76
C GLY A 174 12.93 -6.54 5.98
N PHE A 175 13.72 -6.25 4.96
CA PHE A 175 13.47 -5.11 4.06
C PHE A 175 13.41 -5.58 2.61
N VAL A 176 12.61 -4.88 1.82
CA VAL A 176 12.58 -4.99 0.36
C VAL A 176 13.00 -3.66 -0.27
N GLU A 177 13.01 -3.60 -1.59
CA GLU A 177 13.41 -2.42 -2.36
C GLU A 177 12.67 -1.15 -1.94
N THR A 178 13.39 -0.02 -1.88
CA THR A 178 12.82 1.32 -1.64
C THR A 178 12.09 1.81 -2.89
N LEU A 179 10.82 2.17 -2.75
CA LEU A 179 10.02 2.79 -3.81
C LEU A 179 9.40 4.09 -3.29
N ASP A 180 9.05 4.98 -4.23
CA ASP A 180 8.44 6.27 -3.92
C ASP A 180 7.01 6.33 -4.44
N ASP A 181 6.15 7.06 -3.73
CA ASP A 181 4.82 7.42 -4.17
C ASP A 181 4.82 8.64 -5.10
N VAL A 182 3.69 8.93 -5.69
CA VAL A 182 3.48 10.12 -6.53
C VAL A 182 2.48 11.04 -5.87
N ASP A 183 2.98 12.07 -5.20
CA ASP A 183 2.14 13.06 -4.50
C ASP A 183 2.03 14.42 -5.20
N ASP A 184 2.98 14.72 -6.10
CA ASP A 184 3.07 15.99 -6.82
C ASP A 184 3.45 15.81 -8.30
N ALA A 185 3.54 16.91 -9.03
CA ALA A 185 3.91 16.91 -10.45
C ALA A 185 5.37 16.46 -10.70
N ALA A 186 6.27 16.64 -9.74
CA ALA A 186 7.66 16.21 -9.86
C ALA A 186 7.74 14.68 -9.77
N GLY A 187 7.08 14.08 -8.79
CA GLY A 187 6.92 12.64 -8.65
C GLY A 187 6.24 12.00 -9.87
N LEU A 188 5.19 12.66 -10.41
CA LEU A 188 4.54 12.20 -11.64
C LEU A 188 5.50 12.16 -12.83
N LYS A 189 6.29 13.21 -13.04
CA LYS A 189 7.29 13.27 -14.12
C LYS A 189 8.37 12.21 -13.94
N ALA A 190 8.82 11.96 -12.70
CA ALA A 190 9.81 10.93 -12.39
C ALA A 190 9.26 9.53 -12.67
N ALA A 191 8.02 9.24 -12.26
CA ALA A 191 7.36 7.96 -12.53
C ALA A 191 7.20 7.69 -14.03
N LEU A 192 6.73 8.67 -14.81
CA LEU A 192 6.59 8.54 -16.26
C LEU A 192 7.94 8.29 -16.98
N ARG A 193 9.02 8.95 -16.53
CA ARG A 193 10.36 8.71 -17.08
C ARG A 193 10.87 7.30 -16.79
N SER A 194 10.54 6.75 -15.63
CA SER A 194 10.95 5.40 -15.25
C SER A 194 10.18 4.32 -16.03
N GLU A 195 8.89 4.55 -16.33
CA GLU A 195 8.09 3.67 -17.18
C GLU A 195 8.67 3.63 -18.62
N LEU A 196 8.91 4.79 -19.22
CA LEU A 196 9.49 4.88 -20.57
C LEU A 196 10.86 4.17 -20.71
N ARG A 197 11.68 4.17 -19.65
CA ARG A 197 12.95 3.44 -19.65
C ARG A 197 12.81 1.94 -19.54
N ARG A 198 11.74 1.44 -18.90
CA ARG A 198 11.47 0.00 -18.80
C ARG A 198 10.90 -0.59 -20.07
N ASP A 199 10.09 0.19 -20.79
CA ASP A 199 9.51 -0.24 -22.09
C ASP A 199 10.55 -0.22 -23.23
N ALA A 200 11.72 0.37 -23.00
CA ALA A 200 12.83 0.48 -23.99
C ALA A 200 13.91 -0.62 -23.81
N LEU A 201 13.75 -1.54 -22.84
CA LEU A 201 14.64 -2.69 -22.57
C LEU A 201 13.93 -4.00 -22.84
#